data_b37e02a66d3baa934a65a20536a04332
#
_entry.id   b37e02a66d3baa934a65a20536a04332
#
_cell.length_a   1.000
_cell.length_b   1.000
_cell.length_c   1.000
_cell.angle_alpha   90.00
_cell.angle_beta   90.00
_cell.angle_gamma   90.00
#
_symmetry.space_group_name_H-M   'P 1'
#
loop_
_entity.id
_entity.type
_entity.pdbx_description
1 polymer ?
#
loop_
_entity_poly.entity_id
_entity_poly.type
_entity_poly.pdbx_seq_one_letter_code
_entity_poly.pdbx_strand_id
1 'polypeptide(L)'
;MIVSGISLVLEGGGMRGMFSAGVFEAFMQKELIFPHIVGVSAGACNIVSYMSQQPLRTRRVIQNYVGDKRYCSLSNWLRTRSLFGFDFILKELPQNLLPFDYEAFRKYPGQLYVGTTDVITG
;
A
#
# COMPACT_ATOMS: atom_id res chain seq x y z
N MET A 1 -1.71 -18.77 -9.44
CA MET A 1 -0.99 -19.92 -8.83
C MET A 1 -0.66 -19.61 -7.38
N ILE A 2 -1.07 -20.44 -6.42
CA ILE A 2 -0.75 -20.24 -4.99
C ILE A 2 0.68 -20.71 -4.72
N VAL A 3 1.50 -19.83 -4.16
CA VAL A 3 2.89 -20.12 -3.77
C VAL A 3 2.89 -20.60 -2.32
N SER A 4 2.82 -21.91 -2.11
CA SER A 4 2.80 -22.52 -0.78
C SER A 4 4.18 -22.52 -0.12
N GLY A 5 4.21 -22.41 1.22
CA GLY A 5 5.45 -22.47 1.99
C GLY A 5 6.34 -21.24 1.94
N ILE A 6 5.88 -20.15 1.29
CA ILE A 6 6.60 -18.88 1.21
C ILE A 6 5.70 -17.75 1.73
N SER A 7 6.26 -16.89 2.55
CA SER A 7 5.61 -15.65 3.01
C SER A 7 6.35 -14.44 2.42
N LEU A 8 5.61 -13.39 2.09
CA LEU A 8 6.20 -12.12 1.70
C LEU A 8 6.29 -11.18 2.91
N VAL A 9 7.43 -10.54 3.08
CA VAL A 9 7.63 -9.52 4.11
C VAL A 9 8.15 -8.25 3.45
N LEU A 10 7.42 -7.15 3.64
CA LEU A 10 7.77 -5.86 3.09
C LEU A 10 8.00 -4.84 4.20
N GLU A 11 9.21 -4.31 4.22
CA GLU A 11 9.54 -3.20 5.12
C GLU A 11 8.88 -1.88 4.70
N GLY A 12 8.86 -0.91 5.60
CA GLY A 12 8.59 0.48 5.29
C GLY A 12 9.72 1.10 4.47
N GLY A 13 9.46 2.22 3.82
CA GLY A 13 10.50 2.90 3.04
C GLY A 13 10.00 4.07 2.20
N GLY A 14 8.76 4.51 2.42
CA GLY A 14 8.19 5.63 1.69
C GLY A 14 8.26 5.41 0.18
N MET A 15 8.84 6.38 -0.54
CA MET A 15 8.94 6.36 -2.00
C MET A 15 9.82 5.21 -2.57
N ARG A 16 10.73 4.65 -1.78
CA ARG A 16 11.52 3.48 -2.19
C ARG A 16 10.64 2.24 -2.45
N GLY A 17 9.44 2.22 -1.88
CA GLY A 17 8.44 1.20 -2.15
C GLY A 17 8.03 1.05 -3.61
N MET A 18 8.40 2.01 -4.49
CA MET A 18 8.18 1.87 -5.94
C MET A 18 8.89 0.67 -6.55
N PHE A 19 10.05 0.28 -6.02
CA PHE A 19 10.71 -0.94 -6.46
C PHE A 19 9.84 -2.17 -6.17
N SER A 20 9.35 -2.28 -4.94
CA SER A 20 8.45 -3.38 -4.53
C SER A 20 7.15 -3.38 -5.32
N ALA A 21 6.62 -2.20 -5.67
CA ALA A 21 5.45 -2.10 -6.53
C ALA A 21 5.70 -2.75 -7.91
N GLY A 22 6.89 -2.51 -8.51
CA GLY A 22 7.27 -3.15 -9.76
C GLY A 22 7.36 -4.68 -9.66
N VAL A 23 7.88 -5.19 -8.53
CA VAL A 23 7.90 -6.63 -8.26
C VAL A 23 6.48 -7.20 -8.18
N PHE A 24 5.57 -6.51 -7.50
CA PHE A 24 4.16 -6.93 -7.43
C PHE A 24 3.46 -6.92 -8.79
N GLU A 25 3.80 -5.98 -9.67
CA GLU A 25 3.30 -6.02 -11.05
C GLU A 25 3.71 -7.32 -11.76
N ALA A 26 4.96 -7.73 -11.61
CA ALA A 26 5.43 -8.99 -12.17
C ALA A 26 4.72 -10.20 -11.53
N PHE A 27 4.44 -10.16 -10.23
CA PHE A 27 3.68 -11.21 -9.56
C PHE A 27 2.23 -11.29 -10.06
N MET A 28 1.56 -10.15 -10.25
CA MET A 28 0.22 -10.12 -10.83
C MET A 28 0.20 -10.66 -12.26
N GLN A 29 1.17 -10.28 -13.10
CA GLN A 29 1.29 -10.81 -14.47
C GLN A 29 1.51 -12.33 -14.51
N LYS A 30 2.16 -12.88 -13.49
CA LYS A 30 2.38 -14.33 -13.35
C LYS A 30 1.29 -15.02 -12.53
N GLU A 31 0.25 -14.28 -12.14
CA GLU A 31 -0.85 -14.79 -11.32
C GLU A 31 -0.37 -15.50 -10.03
N LEU A 32 0.74 -15.01 -9.47
CA LEU A 32 1.27 -15.54 -8.22
C LEU A 32 0.42 -15.04 -7.05
N ILE A 33 0.10 -15.93 -6.13
CA ILE A 33 -0.69 -15.64 -4.93
C ILE A 33 0.08 -16.15 -3.73
N PHE A 34 0.36 -15.26 -2.79
CA PHE A 34 1.06 -15.59 -1.55
C PHE A 34 0.06 -15.68 -0.40
N PRO A 35 0.00 -16.80 0.33
CA PRO A 35 -1.00 -17.01 1.38
C PRO A 35 -0.75 -16.16 2.62
N HIS A 36 0.50 -15.78 2.90
CA HIS A 36 0.87 -14.99 4.08
C HIS A 36 1.73 -13.81 3.66
N ILE A 37 1.27 -12.61 3.98
CA ILE A 37 1.96 -11.39 3.60
C ILE A 37 2.01 -10.45 4.81
N VAL A 38 3.20 -9.95 5.12
CA VAL A 38 3.43 -8.99 6.20
C VAL A 38 3.94 -7.69 5.62
N GLY A 39 3.39 -6.57 6.02
CA GLY A 39 3.83 -5.26 5.55
C GLY A 39 3.84 -4.19 6.62
N VAL A 40 4.75 -3.24 6.46
CA VAL A 40 4.87 -2.06 7.32
C VAL A 40 4.86 -0.82 6.46
N SER A 41 4.11 0.23 6.86
CA SER A 41 4.11 1.54 6.19
C SER A 41 3.86 1.42 4.67
N ALA A 42 4.74 1.96 3.84
CA ALA A 42 4.64 1.88 2.38
C ALA A 42 4.58 0.43 1.86
N GLY A 43 5.21 -0.52 2.56
CA GLY A 43 5.10 -1.93 2.25
C GLY A 43 3.67 -2.44 2.37
N ALA A 44 2.95 -2.07 3.43
CA ALA A 44 1.54 -2.40 3.59
C ALA A 44 0.67 -1.78 2.47
N CYS A 45 0.93 -0.52 2.09
CA CYS A 45 0.23 0.15 0.98
C CYS A 45 0.41 -0.58 -0.36
N ASN A 46 1.63 -1.06 -0.64
CA ASN A 46 1.91 -1.84 -1.84
C ASN A 46 1.17 -3.19 -1.82
N ILE A 47 1.15 -3.85 -0.68
CA ILE A 47 0.47 -5.14 -0.51
C ILE A 47 -1.03 -5.00 -0.77
N VAL A 48 -1.69 -3.98 -0.22
CA VAL A 48 -3.15 -3.82 -0.45
C VAL A 48 -3.45 -3.57 -1.93
N SER A 49 -2.59 -2.84 -2.64
CA SER A 49 -2.71 -2.65 -4.08
C SER A 49 -2.54 -3.96 -4.86
N TYR A 50 -1.60 -4.80 -4.44
CA TYR A 50 -1.39 -6.13 -5.03
C TYR A 50 -2.56 -7.07 -4.74
N MET A 51 -3.02 -7.15 -3.48
CA MET A 51 -4.14 -8.02 -3.09
C MET A 51 -5.46 -7.60 -3.74
N SER A 52 -5.66 -6.32 -4.03
CA SER A 52 -6.83 -5.84 -4.77
C SER A 52 -6.75 -6.13 -6.28
N GLN A 53 -5.67 -6.75 -6.75
CA GLN A 53 -5.46 -7.10 -8.16
C GLN A 53 -5.65 -5.91 -9.10
N GLN A 54 -5.20 -4.73 -8.68
CA GLN A 54 -5.27 -3.50 -9.46
C GLN A 54 -3.90 -3.16 -10.05
N PRO A 55 -3.59 -3.57 -11.30
CA PRO A 55 -2.30 -3.30 -11.92
C PRO A 55 -1.97 -1.82 -11.97
N LEU A 56 -0.70 -1.50 -11.76
CA LEU A 56 -0.16 -0.14 -11.78
C LEU A 56 -0.78 0.82 -10.77
N ARG A 57 -1.60 0.34 -9.81
CA ARG A 57 -2.25 1.21 -8.83
C ARG A 57 -1.24 2.03 -8.04
N THR A 58 -0.25 1.40 -7.42
CA THR A 58 0.78 2.11 -6.65
C THR A 58 1.53 3.13 -7.51
N ARG A 59 1.88 2.77 -8.74
CA ARG A 59 2.51 3.69 -9.68
C ARG A 59 1.63 4.91 -9.97
N ARG A 60 0.34 4.71 -10.23
CA ARG A 60 -0.62 5.81 -10.48
C ARG A 60 -0.76 6.71 -9.26
N VAL A 61 -0.84 6.15 -8.06
CA VAL A 61 -0.88 6.93 -6.82
C VAL A 61 0.33 7.84 -6.74
N ILE A 62 1.51 7.31 -6.92
CA ILE A 62 2.75 8.08 -6.79
C ILE A 62 2.88 9.11 -7.91
N GLN A 63 2.72 8.70 -9.17
CA GLN A 63 2.88 9.60 -10.30
C GLN A 63 1.90 10.79 -10.28
N ASN A 64 0.67 10.56 -9.85
CA ASN A 64 -0.37 11.58 -9.92
C ASN A 64 -0.48 12.43 -8.64
N TYR A 65 -0.09 11.89 -7.49
CA TYR A 65 -0.43 12.53 -6.22
C TYR A 65 0.75 12.81 -5.29
N VAL A 66 1.96 12.27 -5.54
CA VAL A 66 3.09 12.55 -4.65
C VAL A 66 3.45 14.04 -4.58
N GLY A 67 3.23 14.80 -5.66
CA GLY A 67 3.41 16.24 -5.70
C GLY A 67 2.24 17.05 -5.13
N ASP A 68 1.14 16.42 -4.80
CA ASP A 68 -0.03 17.08 -4.21
C ASP A 68 0.25 17.42 -2.74
N LYS A 69 0.01 18.67 -2.36
CA LYS A 69 0.22 19.13 -0.97
C LYS A 69 -0.64 18.39 0.05
N ARG A 70 -1.77 17.81 -0.38
CA ARG A 70 -2.62 16.98 0.46
C ARG A 70 -1.97 15.62 0.74
N TYR A 71 -1.14 15.12 -0.18
CA TYR A 71 -0.41 13.86 -0.01
C TYR A 71 0.75 14.00 0.99
N CYS A 72 1.63 14.97 0.77
CA CYS A 72 2.79 15.22 1.63
C CYS A 72 3.18 16.69 1.59
N SER A 73 3.21 17.36 2.73
CA SER A 73 3.60 18.77 2.81
C SER A 73 3.95 19.21 4.23
N LEU A 74 4.72 20.30 4.35
CA LEU A 74 4.96 20.97 5.62
C LEU A 74 3.66 21.55 6.21
N SER A 75 2.70 21.97 5.37
CA SER A 75 1.40 22.44 5.85
C SER A 75 0.60 21.33 6.54
N ASN A 76 0.71 20.08 6.08
CA ASN A 76 0.15 18.94 6.79
C ASN A 76 0.79 18.80 8.17
N TRP A 77 2.12 18.89 8.24
CA TRP A 77 2.85 18.78 9.52
C TRP A 77 2.45 19.89 10.52
N LEU A 78 2.32 21.12 10.07
CA LEU A 78 1.87 22.22 10.94
C LEU A 78 0.46 21.99 11.50
N ARG A 79 -0.42 21.39 10.69
CA ARG A 79 -1.82 21.18 11.02
C ARG A 79 -2.09 19.90 11.80
N THR A 80 -1.42 18.81 11.45
CA THR A 80 -1.71 17.46 11.95
C THR A 80 -0.52 16.78 12.65
N ARG A 81 0.64 17.43 12.69
CA ARG A 81 1.91 16.85 13.16
C ARG A 81 2.39 15.66 12.32
N SER A 82 1.85 15.49 11.12
CA SER A 82 2.28 14.49 10.14
C SER A 82 2.57 15.14 8.80
N LEU A 83 3.69 14.82 8.17
CA LEU A 83 4.00 15.25 6.81
C LEU A 83 3.03 14.65 5.80
N PHE A 84 2.62 13.41 6.03
CA PHE A 84 1.66 12.72 5.17
C PHE A 84 0.22 13.05 5.56
N GLY A 85 -0.60 13.35 4.57
CA GLY A 85 -2.03 13.57 4.73
C GLY A 85 -2.81 12.25 4.73
N PHE A 86 -2.86 11.59 5.88
CA PHE A 86 -3.50 10.26 5.98
C PHE A 86 -4.97 10.25 5.59
N ASP A 87 -5.73 11.30 5.89
CA ASP A 87 -7.12 11.39 5.44
C ASP A 87 -7.22 11.44 3.91
N PHE A 88 -6.30 12.14 3.25
CA PHE A 88 -6.23 12.16 1.81
C PHE A 88 -5.84 10.78 1.24
N ILE A 89 -4.77 10.20 1.77
CA ILE A 89 -4.20 8.93 1.26
C ILE A 89 -5.12 7.74 1.51
N LEU A 90 -5.75 7.68 2.70
CA LEU A 90 -6.49 6.49 3.14
C LEU A 90 -8.01 6.61 2.96
N LYS A 91 -8.53 7.82 2.70
CA LYS A 91 -9.97 8.04 2.52
C LYS A 91 -10.28 8.66 1.15
N GLU A 92 -9.89 9.91 0.91
CA GLU A 92 -10.26 10.64 -0.31
C GLU A 92 -9.75 9.95 -1.58
N LEU A 93 -8.49 9.56 -1.59
CA LEU A 93 -7.86 8.95 -2.76
C LEU A 93 -8.51 7.61 -3.14
N PRO A 94 -8.65 6.63 -2.23
CA PRO A 94 -9.24 5.35 -2.58
C PRO A 94 -10.76 5.36 -2.76
N GLN A 95 -11.45 6.39 -2.27
CA GLN A 95 -12.91 6.48 -2.43
C GLN A 95 -13.31 7.27 -3.69
N ASN A 96 -12.58 8.36 -4.01
CA ASN A 96 -13.04 9.34 -4.99
C ASN A 96 -12.12 9.50 -6.20
N LEU A 97 -10.79 9.50 -5.99
CA LEU A 97 -9.83 9.89 -7.02
C LEU A 97 -9.24 8.70 -7.79
N LEU A 98 -8.94 7.63 -7.10
CA LEU A 98 -8.47 6.38 -7.66
C LEU A 98 -9.14 5.23 -6.91
N PRO A 99 -10.38 4.88 -7.27
CA PRO A 99 -11.18 3.92 -6.53
C PRO A 99 -10.45 2.62 -6.23
N PHE A 100 -10.57 2.16 -4.98
CA PHE A 100 -9.97 0.92 -4.52
C PHE A 100 -10.97 -0.22 -4.65
N ASP A 101 -10.53 -1.35 -5.19
CA ASP A 101 -11.36 -2.54 -5.32
C ASP A 101 -11.38 -3.33 -4.01
N TYR A 102 -12.29 -2.94 -3.11
CA TYR A 102 -12.50 -3.62 -1.83
C TYR A 102 -13.03 -5.03 -1.99
N GLU A 103 -13.74 -5.32 -3.08
CA GLU A 103 -14.29 -6.65 -3.32
C GLU A 103 -13.19 -7.63 -3.72
N ALA A 104 -12.34 -7.26 -4.68
CA ALA A 104 -11.17 -8.05 -5.06
C ALA A 104 -10.23 -8.26 -3.87
N PHE A 105 -9.99 -7.21 -3.08
CA PHE A 105 -9.17 -7.32 -1.87
C PHE A 105 -9.73 -8.34 -0.88
N ARG A 106 -11.04 -8.32 -0.61
CA ARG A 106 -11.67 -9.29 0.32
C ARG A 106 -11.68 -10.72 -0.22
N LYS A 107 -11.68 -10.89 -1.54
CA LYS A 107 -11.65 -12.22 -2.20
C LYS A 107 -10.24 -12.79 -2.34
N TYR A 108 -9.20 -12.00 -2.05
CA TYR A 108 -7.84 -12.48 -2.17
C TYR A 108 -7.62 -13.68 -1.21
N PRO A 109 -7.15 -14.83 -1.72
CA PRO A 109 -7.02 -16.06 -0.92
C PRO A 109 -5.72 -16.07 -0.12
N GLY A 110 -5.52 -15.07 0.74
CA GLY A 110 -4.35 -14.94 1.60
C GLY A 110 -4.64 -13.99 2.75
N GLN A 111 -3.71 -13.92 3.70
CA GLN A 111 -3.81 -13.11 4.90
C GLN A 111 -2.78 -12.00 4.88
N LEU A 112 -3.21 -10.77 5.18
CA LEU A 112 -2.36 -9.61 5.38
C LEU A 112 -2.18 -9.35 6.87
N TYR A 113 -0.94 -9.21 7.27
CA TYR A 113 -0.55 -8.73 8.60
C TYR A 113 0.13 -7.37 8.44
N VAL A 114 -0.34 -6.38 9.19
CA VAL A 114 0.23 -5.04 9.17
C VAL A 114 0.97 -4.79 10.48
N GLY A 115 2.28 -4.54 10.37
CA GLY A 115 3.10 -4.16 11.51
C GLY A 115 2.83 -2.72 11.92
N THR A 116 2.55 -2.50 13.19
CA THR A 116 2.33 -1.19 13.80
C THR A 116 3.15 -1.06 15.08
N THR A 117 3.40 0.17 15.51
CA THR A 117 4.07 0.46 16.78
C THR A 117 3.07 1.06 17.77
N ASP A 118 2.98 0.51 18.96
CA ASP A 118 2.23 1.11 20.05
C ASP A 118 2.96 2.37 20.51
N VAL A 119 2.27 3.51 20.51
CA VAL A 119 2.89 4.80 20.84
C VAL A 119 3.14 5.00 22.35
N ILE A 120 2.63 4.10 23.19
CA ILE A 120 2.79 4.14 24.65
C ILE A 120 3.89 3.18 25.10
N THR A 121 3.92 1.99 24.54
CA THR A 121 4.81 0.92 24.99
C THR A 121 5.98 0.63 24.06
N GLY A 122 5.92 1.11 22.82
CA GLY A 122 6.94 0.86 21.78
C GLY A 122 6.67 -0.37 20.93
#